data_c4c5bcdfac261cc14c68e3d7b7246f50
#
_entry.id   c4c5bcdfac261cc14c68e3d7b7246f50
#
_cell.length_a   1.000
_cell.length_b   1.000
_cell.length_c   1.000
_cell.angle_alpha   90.00
_cell.angle_beta   90.00
_cell.angle_gamma   90.00
#
_symmetry.space_group_name_H-M   'P 1'
#
loop_
_entity.id
_entity.type
_entity.pdbx_description
1 polymer ?
#
loop_
_entity_poly.entity_id
_entity_poly.type
_entity_poly.pdbx_seq_one_letter_code
_entity_poly.pdbx_strand_id
1 'polypeptide(L)'
;MVRPAQTARSERTREALRQAALVRFLGQGVEETSAEQIAADAGVSLRTFYRHFRSKHDLLFADYTGLHWFRAALDARPVDEPMIDSVQSAIFAFPYDVEAVTKIAALRGGELAPSRIVRHMQEVQADFADAIAAQLQRRSCAASQGVDARVRTAVTARCISAAVFGAMELWMLGEDRSLGELARMCRLALESLRAGI
;
A
#
# COMPACT_ATOMS: atom_id res chain seq x y z
N MET A 1 11.51 -22.08 10.90
CA MET A 1 11.69 -20.81 11.65
C MET A 1 12.74 -19.97 10.94
N VAL A 2 12.38 -18.89 10.26
CA VAL A 2 13.31 -17.95 9.61
C VAL A 2 13.89 -17.05 10.69
N ARG A 3 15.23 -16.91 10.74
CA ARG A 3 15.91 -16.07 11.75
C ARG A 3 15.53 -14.59 11.55
N PRO A 4 15.13 -13.84 12.61
CA PRO A 4 14.71 -12.44 12.51
C PRO A 4 15.72 -11.51 11.79
N ALA A 5 17.02 -11.74 11.98
CA ALA A 5 18.09 -10.98 11.34
C ALA A 5 18.15 -11.18 9.80
N GLN A 6 17.76 -12.36 9.29
CA GLN A 6 17.71 -12.62 7.85
C GLN A 6 16.53 -11.87 7.20
N THR A 7 15.41 -11.80 7.88
CA THR A 7 14.24 -11.04 7.42
C THR A 7 14.53 -9.55 7.33
N ALA A 8 15.12 -8.95 8.37
CA ALA A 8 15.48 -7.53 8.38
C ALA A 8 16.50 -7.16 7.30
N ARG A 9 17.49 -8.04 7.01
CA ARG A 9 18.45 -7.83 5.93
C ARG A 9 17.79 -7.93 4.56
N SER A 10 16.86 -8.86 4.39
CA SER A 10 16.08 -9.03 3.15
C SER A 10 15.21 -7.80 2.87
N GLU A 11 14.55 -7.27 3.88
CA GLU A 11 13.72 -6.07 3.79
C GLU A 11 14.55 -4.83 3.44
N ARG A 12 15.71 -4.62 4.09
CA ARG A 12 16.63 -3.52 3.74
C ARG A 12 17.09 -3.61 2.28
N THR A 13 17.38 -4.81 1.79
CA THR A 13 17.79 -5.01 0.39
C THR A 13 16.63 -4.68 -0.57
N ARG A 14 15.41 -5.12 -0.25
CA ARG A 14 14.22 -4.77 -1.04
C ARG A 14 14.02 -3.26 -1.09
N GLU A 15 14.12 -2.60 0.04
CA GLU A 15 13.97 -1.14 0.13
C GLU A 15 15.04 -0.40 -0.66
N ALA A 16 16.31 -0.80 -0.56
CA ALA A 16 17.38 -0.19 -1.35
C ALA A 16 17.14 -0.33 -2.86
N LEU A 17 16.69 -1.51 -3.32
CA LEU A 17 16.34 -1.74 -4.72
C LEU A 17 15.16 -0.87 -5.18
N ARG A 18 14.17 -0.66 -4.32
CA ARG A 18 13.02 0.21 -4.62
C ARG A 18 13.43 1.66 -4.76
N GLN A 19 14.19 2.17 -3.81
CA GLN A 19 14.67 3.56 -3.84
C GLN A 19 15.53 3.82 -5.08
N ALA A 20 16.43 2.91 -5.41
CA ALA A 20 17.24 2.99 -6.62
C ALA A 20 16.39 3.01 -7.90
N ALA A 21 15.40 2.10 -7.97
CA ALA A 21 14.47 2.05 -9.10
C ALA A 21 13.64 3.33 -9.24
N LEU A 22 13.12 3.84 -8.13
CA LEU A 22 12.30 5.04 -8.12
C LEU A 22 13.06 6.25 -8.65
N VAL A 23 14.28 6.46 -8.17
CA VAL A 23 15.16 7.55 -8.65
C VAL A 23 15.39 7.45 -10.16
N ARG A 24 15.68 6.23 -10.65
CA ARG A 24 15.89 5.99 -12.09
C ARG A 24 14.63 6.19 -12.91
N PHE A 25 13.51 5.63 -12.48
CA PHE A 25 12.23 5.73 -13.21
C PHE A 25 11.76 7.19 -13.31
N LEU A 26 11.93 7.97 -12.26
CA LEU A 26 11.58 9.38 -12.27
C LEU A 26 12.55 10.23 -13.09
N GLY A 27 13.83 9.82 -13.16
CA GLY A 27 14.86 10.59 -13.86
C GLY A 27 14.97 10.31 -15.36
N GLN A 28 14.84 9.03 -15.76
CA GLN A 28 15.09 8.61 -17.16
C GLN A 28 13.97 7.75 -17.75
N GLY A 29 12.93 7.43 -16.99
CA GLY A 29 11.83 6.57 -17.43
C GLY A 29 12.08 5.10 -17.15
N VAL A 30 10.99 4.29 -17.24
CA VAL A 30 11.03 2.86 -16.95
C VAL A 30 11.76 2.10 -18.06
N GLU A 31 11.48 2.41 -19.31
CA GLU A 31 12.07 1.69 -20.46
C GLU A 31 13.59 1.85 -20.53
N GLU A 32 14.11 3.04 -20.29
CA GLU A 32 15.54 3.34 -20.33
C GLU A 32 16.30 2.86 -19.08
N THR A 33 15.60 2.28 -18.11
CA THR A 33 16.18 1.77 -16.87
C THR A 33 16.34 0.26 -16.94
N SER A 34 17.55 -0.26 -16.68
CA SER A 34 17.80 -1.69 -16.61
C SER A 34 17.85 -2.23 -15.17
N ALA A 35 17.62 -3.54 -15.01
CA ALA A 35 17.76 -4.20 -13.72
C ALA A 35 19.20 -4.16 -13.18
N GLU A 36 20.19 -4.17 -14.08
CA GLU A 36 21.61 -4.02 -13.77
C GLU A 36 21.92 -2.67 -13.14
N GLN A 37 21.39 -1.60 -13.72
CA GLN A 37 21.56 -0.24 -13.20
C GLN A 37 20.93 -0.10 -11.81
N ILE A 38 19.70 -0.62 -11.63
CA ILE A 38 19.02 -0.61 -10.33
C ILE A 38 19.81 -1.40 -9.28
N ALA A 39 20.30 -2.59 -9.64
CA ALA A 39 21.08 -3.41 -8.73
C ALA A 39 22.40 -2.73 -8.34
N ALA A 40 23.09 -2.11 -9.30
CA ALA A 40 24.33 -1.36 -9.05
C ALA A 40 24.11 -0.18 -8.11
N ASP A 41 23.08 0.62 -8.33
CA ASP A 41 22.74 1.77 -7.47
C ASP A 41 22.34 1.34 -6.06
N ALA A 42 21.68 0.18 -5.94
CA ALA A 42 21.31 -0.40 -4.64
C ALA A 42 22.48 -1.12 -3.94
N GLY A 43 23.68 -1.17 -4.53
CA GLY A 43 24.87 -1.83 -3.99
C GLY A 43 24.74 -3.35 -3.90
N VAL A 44 23.98 -3.99 -4.80
CA VAL A 44 23.76 -5.43 -4.81
C VAL A 44 24.02 -6.03 -6.18
N SER A 45 24.19 -7.37 -6.23
CA SER A 45 24.34 -8.08 -7.50
C SER A 45 23.01 -8.21 -8.24
N LEU A 46 23.07 -8.33 -9.58
CA LEU A 46 21.89 -8.62 -10.41
C LEU A 46 21.17 -9.93 -9.99
N ARG A 47 21.93 -10.94 -9.53
CA ARG A 47 21.37 -12.18 -8.94
C ARG A 47 20.55 -11.87 -7.68
N THR A 48 20.99 -10.90 -6.88
CA THR A 48 20.26 -10.45 -5.68
C THR A 48 18.98 -9.74 -6.08
N PHE A 49 19.02 -8.90 -7.12
CA PHE A 49 17.83 -8.27 -7.70
C PHE A 49 16.78 -9.34 -8.06
N TYR A 50 17.13 -10.32 -8.92
CA TYR A 50 16.18 -11.34 -9.38
C TYR A 50 15.72 -12.32 -8.28
N ARG A 51 16.41 -12.38 -7.15
CA ARG A 51 15.92 -13.10 -5.98
C ARG A 51 14.73 -12.37 -5.31
N HIS A 52 14.66 -11.04 -5.41
CA HIS A 52 13.63 -10.21 -4.78
C HIS A 52 12.51 -9.80 -5.74
N PHE A 53 12.82 -9.56 -7.00
CA PHE A 53 11.90 -9.05 -8.02
C PHE A 53 12.07 -9.83 -9.33
N ARG A 54 10.97 -10.17 -9.98
CA ARG A 54 11.01 -10.92 -11.26
C ARG A 54 11.36 -10.00 -12.44
N SER A 55 11.02 -8.72 -12.33
CA SER A 55 11.28 -7.71 -13.37
C SER A 55 11.42 -6.31 -12.75
N LYS A 56 11.96 -5.35 -13.52
CA LYS A 56 11.99 -3.93 -13.12
C LYS A 56 10.59 -3.37 -12.88
N HIS A 57 9.59 -3.86 -13.62
CA HIS A 57 8.20 -3.41 -13.47
C HIS A 57 7.57 -3.79 -12.12
N ASP A 58 8.06 -4.84 -11.46
CA ASP A 58 7.56 -5.21 -10.13
C ASP A 58 7.90 -4.14 -9.09
N LEU A 59 8.96 -3.36 -9.34
CA LEU A 59 9.36 -2.24 -8.48
C LEU A 59 8.41 -1.04 -8.54
N LEU A 60 7.63 -0.90 -9.61
CA LEU A 60 6.58 0.10 -9.70
C LEU A 60 5.45 -0.15 -8.69
N PHE A 61 5.30 -1.39 -8.23
CA PHE A 61 4.30 -1.79 -7.25
C PHE A 61 4.83 -1.90 -5.82
N ALA A 62 6.14 -1.85 -5.65
CA ALA A 62 6.76 -2.17 -4.37
C ALA A 62 6.59 -1.03 -3.33
N ASP A 63 5.37 -0.71 -2.93
CA ASP A 63 5.11 0.32 -1.94
C ASP A 63 4.74 -0.27 -0.56
N TYR A 64 5.70 -0.99 0.05
CA TYR A 64 5.56 -1.48 1.42
C TYR A 64 5.72 -0.39 2.49
N THR A 65 6.35 0.72 2.15
CA THR A 65 6.55 1.85 3.08
C THR A 65 5.21 2.45 3.49
N GLY A 66 4.29 2.58 2.54
CA GLY A 66 2.93 3.07 2.81
C GLY A 66 2.16 2.18 3.78
N LEU A 67 2.26 0.86 3.66
CA LEU A 67 1.59 -0.06 4.59
C LEU A 67 2.19 -0.02 6.00
N HIS A 68 3.50 0.03 6.13
CA HIS A 68 4.17 0.17 7.44
C HIS A 68 3.78 1.47 8.12
N TRP A 69 3.79 2.58 7.38
CA TRP A 69 3.33 3.87 7.86
C TRP A 69 1.86 3.83 8.28
N PHE A 70 1.00 3.29 7.43
CA PHE A 70 -0.42 3.16 7.72
C PHE A 70 -0.67 2.40 9.03
N ARG A 71 0.02 1.27 9.22
CA ARG A 71 -0.07 0.49 10.48
C ARG A 71 0.33 1.32 11.68
N ALA A 72 1.48 2.00 11.63
CA ALA A 72 1.96 2.84 12.71
C ALA A 72 1.01 4.01 13.01
N ALA A 73 0.51 4.68 11.97
CA ALA A 73 -0.45 5.78 12.09
C ALA A 73 -1.80 5.29 12.65
N LEU A 74 -2.27 4.12 12.22
CA LEU A 74 -3.49 3.50 12.71
C LEU A 74 -3.36 3.06 14.19
N ASP A 75 -2.19 2.54 14.56
CA ASP A 75 -1.90 2.12 15.95
C ASP A 75 -1.84 3.31 16.92
N ALA A 76 -1.48 4.48 16.43
CA ALA A 76 -1.47 5.72 17.22
C ALA A 76 -2.86 6.37 17.40
N ARG A 77 -3.90 5.86 16.73
CA ARG A 77 -5.26 6.44 16.87
C ARG A 77 -5.91 6.11 18.19
N PRO A 78 -6.75 7.02 18.74
CA PRO A 78 -7.52 6.78 19.94
C PRO A 78 -8.36 5.50 19.87
N VAL A 79 -8.50 4.78 20.97
CA VAL A 79 -9.19 3.49 21.03
C VAL A 79 -10.70 3.64 20.81
N ASP A 80 -11.25 4.75 21.25
CA ASP A 80 -12.67 5.12 21.19
C ASP A 80 -13.08 5.81 19.87
N GLU A 81 -12.09 6.16 19.02
CA GLU A 81 -12.38 6.76 17.72
C GLU A 81 -13.03 5.74 16.77
N PRO A 82 -14.10 6.11 16.02
CA PRO A 82 -14.67 5.23 15.01
C PRO A 82 -13.63 4.72 14.01
N MET A 83 -13.68 3.42 13.64
CA MET A 83 -12.65 2.81 12.80
C MET A 83 -12.49 3.48 11.44
N ILE A 84 -13.57 3.93 10.81
CA ILE A 84 -13.52 4.64 9.53
C ILE A 84 -12.74 5.95 9.67
N ASP A 85 -12.96 6.70 10.77
CA ASP A 85 -12.26 7.96 11.03
C ASP A 85 -10.77 7.72 11.30
N SER A 86 -10.45 6.65 12.05
CA SER A 86 -9.07 6.22 12.29
C SER A 86 -8.35 5.86 10.99
N VAL A 87 -9.00 5.08 10.12
CA VAL A 87 -8.44 4.68 8.82
C VAL A 87 -8.25 5.91 7.93
N GLN A 88 -9.24 6.78 7.84
CA GLN A 88 -9.15 8.02 7.05
C GLN A 88 -8.00 8.89 7.54
N SER A 89 -7.90 9.13 8.85
CA SER A 89 -6.83 9.90 9.45
C SER A 89 -5.46 9.28 9.21
N ALA A 90 -5.34 7.95 9.33
CA ALA A 90 -4.08 7.24 9.12
C ALA A 90 -3.61 7.30 7.65
N ILE A 91 -4.52 7.22 6.68
CA ILE A 91 -4.19 7.36 5.25
C ILE A 91 -3.67 8.77 4.95
N PHE A 92 -4.37 9.80 5.43
CA PHE A 92 -3.99 11.20 5.14
C PHE A 92 -2.85 11.75 6.00
N ALA A 93 -2.42 11.04 7.04
CA ALA A 93 -1.25 11.40 7.84
C ALA A 93 0.08 11.06 7.13
N PHE A 94 0.07 10.28 6.05
CA PHE A 94 1.30 9.92 5.34
C PHE A 94 1.95 11.17 4.73
N PRO A 95 3.25 11.42 4.98
CA PRO A 95 3.96 12.56 4.41
C PRO A 95 4.32 12.29 2.94
N TYR A 96 3.30 12.37 2.09
CA TYR A 96 3.50 12.14 0.66
C TYR A 96 4.39 13.23 0.05
N ASP A 97 5.41 12.80 -0.68
CA ASP A 97 5.96 13.60 -1.76
C ASP A 97 4.95 13.59 -2.91
N VAL A 98 4.18 14.67 -3.01
CA VAL A 98 3.08 14.82 -3.97
C VAL A 98 3.56 14.61 -5.40
N GLU A 99 4.72 15.16 -5.74
CA GLU A 99 5.29 15.09 -7.08
C GLU A 99 5.70 13.65 -7.42
N ALA A 100 6.40 12.98 -6.50
CA ALA A 100 6.82 11.60 -6.67
C ALA A 100 5.62 10.65 -6.81
N VAL A 101 4.60 10.77 -5.96
CA VAL A 101 3.40 9.91 -6.02
C VAL A 101 2.65 10.11 -7.34
N THR A 102 2.47 11.36 -7.78
CA THR A 102 1.78 11.67 -9.03
C THR A 102 2.55 11.13 -10.25
N LYS A 103 3.87 11.30 -10.27
CA LYS A 103 4.74 10.76 -11.33
C LYS A 103 4.70 9.22 -11.38
N ILE A 104 4.77 8.56 -10.21
CA ILE A 104 4.70 7.09 -10.14
C ILE A 104 3.33 6.59 -10.61
N ALA A 105 2.24 7.25 -10.22
CA ALA A 105 0.90 6.89 -10.67
C ALA A 105 0.77 7.03 -12.20
N ALA A 106 1.34 8.10 -12.77
CA ALA A 106 1.38 8.30 -14.22
C ALA A 106 2.20 7.20 -14.92
N LEU A 107 3.39 6.85 -14.40
CA LEU A 107 4.21 5.77 -14.92
C LEU A 107 3.48 4.42 -14.87
N ARG A 108 2.82 4.11 -13.76
CA ARG A 108 2.02 2.87 -13.64
C ARG A 108 0.92 2.81 -14.70
N GLY A 109 0.20 3.91 -14.89
CA GLY A 109 -0.88 3.98 -15.87
C GLY A 109 -0.43 3.92 -17.33
N GLY A 110 0.79 4.41 -17.64
CA GLY A 110 1.37 4.36 -18.98
C GLY A 110 2.08 3.04 -19.32
N GLU A 111 2.79 2.46 -18.34
CA GLU A 111 3.71 1.32 -18.57
C GLU A 111 3.09 -0.05 -18.23
N LEU A 112 1.97 -0.08 -17.50
CA LEU A 112 1.42 -1.32 -17.00
C LEU A 112 0.02 -1.59 -17.55
N ALA A 113 -0.23 -2.85 -17.91
CA ALA A 113 -1.58 -3.29 -18.26
C ALA A 113 -2.52 -3.10 -17.02
N PRO A 114 -3.75 -2.60 -17.23
CA PRO A 114 -4.72 -2.40 -16.14
C PRO A 114 -4.90 -3.62 -15.24
N SER A 115 -4.89 -4.83 -15.83
CA SER A 115 -5.00 -6.09 -15.07
C SER A 115 -3.84 -6.32 -14.08
N ARG A 116 -2.64 -5.80 -14.35
CA ARG A 116 -1.51 -5.87 -13.40
C ARG A 116 -1.71 -4.91 -12.23
N ILE A 117 -2.21 -3.71 -12.52
CA ILE A 117 -2.53 -2.71 -11.48
C ILE A 117 -3.58 -3.27 -10.53
N VAL A 118 -4.69 -3.78 -11.07
CA VAL A 118 -5.79 -4.38 -10.29
C VAL A 118 -5.29 -5.55 -9.43
N ARG A 119 -4.52 -6.47 -10.01
CA ARG A 119 -3.97 -7.61 -9.25
C ARG A 119 -3.10 -7.17 -8.09
N HIS A 120 -2.21 -6.22 -8.31
CA HIS A 120 -1.38 -5.70 -7.25
C HIS A 120 -2.20 -5.02 -6.15
N MET A 121 -3.21 -4.23 -6.52
CA MET A 121 -4.12 -3.62 -5.55
C MET A 121 -4.81 -4.68 -4.68
N GLN A 122 -5.23 -5.81 -5.27
CA GLN A 122 -5.85 -6.91 -4.52
C GLN A 122 -4.87 -7.58 -3.55
N GLU A 123 -3.59 -7.75 -3.94
CA GLU A 123 -2.56 -8.31 -3.06
C GLU A 123 -2.30 -7.42 -1.83
N VAL A 124 -2.17 -6.10 -2.02
CA VAL A 124 -1.93 -5.14 -0.92
C VAL A 124 -3.18 -4.92 -0.08
N GLN A 125 -4.36 -5.01 -0.69
CA GLN A 125 -5.65 -4.86 0.00
C GLN A 125 -5.84 -5.87 1.14
N ALA A 126 -5.37 -7.10 0.97
CA ALA A 126 -5.44 -8.13 2.00
C ALA A 126 -4.63 -7.74 3.24
N ASP A 127 -3.38 -7.29 3.04
CA ASP A 127 -2.51 -6.83 4.14
C ASP A 127 -3.07 -5.61 4.87
N PHE A 128 -3.74 -4.72 4.13
CA PHE A 128 -4.40 -3.54 4.67
C PHE A 128 -5.63 -3.95 5.53
N ALA A 129 -6.44 -4.88 5.04
CA ALA A 129 -7.56 -5.44 5.80
C ALA A 129 -7.10 -6.13 7.09
N ASP A 130 -5.98 -6.86 7.05
CA ASP A 130 -5.41 -7.52 8.22
C ASP A 130 -4.93 -6.49 9.28
N ALA A 131 -4.37 -5.36 8.85
CA ALA A 131 -4.00 -4.27 9.76
C ALA A 131 -5.22 -3.68 10.48
N ILE A 132 -6.32 -3.44 9.73
CA ILE A 132 -7.58 -2.95 10.31
C ILE A 132 -8.19 -3.98 11.25
N ALA A 133 -8.21 -5.26 10.86
CA ALA A 133 -8.74 -6.34 11.70
C ALA A 133 -7.98 -6.46 13.03
N ALA A 134 -6.66 -6.38 12.98
CA ALA A 134 -5.82 -6.39 14.18
C ALA A 134 -6.15 -5.22 15.12
N GLN A 135 -6.38 -4.03 14.58
CA GLN A 135 -6.76 -2.85 15.35
C GLN A 135 -8.17 -3.00 15.96
N LEU A 136 -9.13 -3.51 15.19
CA LEU A 136 -10.47 -3.81 15.72
C LEU A 136 -10.42 -4.81 16.87
N GLN A 137 -9.58 -5.85 16.75
CA GLN A 137 -9.40 -6.84 17.82
C GLN A 137 -8.79 -6.23 19.09
N ARG A 138 -7.80 -5.36 18.96
CA ARG A 138 -7.20 -4.66 20.11
C ARG A 138 -8.19 -3.75 20.84
N ARG A 139 -9.14 -3.15 20.11
CA ARG A 139 -10.19 -2.26 20.67
C ARG A 139 -11.35 -3.04 21.29
N SER A 140 -11.52 -4.32 20.94
CA SER A 140 -12.61 -5.14 21.46
C SER A 140 -12.28 -5.65 22.86
N CYS A 141 -13.24 -5.52 23.79
CA CYS A 141 -13.11 -6.12 25.12
C CYS A 141 -13.00 -7.65 25.04
N ALA A 142 -12.28 -8.27 25.96
CA ALA A 142 -12.06 -9.72 26.03
C ALA A 142 -13.36 -10.57 26.02
N ALA A 143 -14.49 -9.99 26.41
CA ALA A 143 -15.81 -10.64 26.38
C ALA A 143 -16.38 -10.86 24.95
N SER A 144 -15.79 -10.23 23.91
CA SER A 144 -16.31 -10.29 22.53
C SER A 144 -15.52 -11.27 21.63
N GLN A 145 -15.11 -12.42 22.15
CA GLN A 145 -14.26 -13.38 21.40
C GLN A 145 -15.05 -14.50 20.68
N GLY A 146 -16.38 -14.42 20.62
CA GLY A 146 -17.22 -15.39 19.91
C GLY A 146 -17.06 -15.39 18.40
N VAL A 147 -17.58 -16.41 17.72
CA VAL A 147 -17.54 -16.55 16.25
C VAL A 147 -18.15 -15.32 15.57
N ASP A 148 -19.26 -14.82 16.08
CA ASP A 148 -19.96 -13.65 15.52
C ASP A 148 -19.11 -12.36 15.59
N ALA A 149 -18.35 -12.19 16.67
CA ALA A 149 -17.43 -11.04 16.80
C ALA A 149 -16.28 -11.14 15.77
N ARG A 150 -15.75 -12.34 15.57
CA ARG A 150 -14.71 -12.59 14.55
C ARG A 150 -15.24 -12.32 13.13
N VAL A 151 -16.47 -12.75 12.84
CA VAL A 151 -17.11 -12.49 11.54
C VAL A 151 -17.30 -11.00 11.35
N ARG A 152 -17.86 -10.28 12.33
CA ARG A 152 -18.02 -8.82 12.26
C ARG A 152 -16.71 -8.11 12.03
N THR A 153 -15.66 -8.45 12.78
CA THR A 153 -14.32 -7.87 12.61
C THR A 153 -13.79 -8.08 11.20
N ALA A 154 -13.88 -9.31 10.69
CA ALA A 154 -13.39 -9.65 9.36
C ALA A 154 -14.15 -8.93 8.26
N VAL A 155 -15.49 -8.86 8.37
CA VAL A 155 -16.34 -8.15 7.39
C VAL A 155 -16.06 -6.66 7.43
N THR A 156 -16.05 -6.03 8.61
CA THR A 156 -15.77 -4.58 8.75
C THR A 156 -14.41 -4.22 8.16
N ALA A 157 -13.37 -4.97 8.51
CA ALA A 157 -12.02 -4.70 8.01
C ALA A 157 -11.94 -4.82 6.48
N ARG A 158 -12.56 -5.84 5.91
CA ARG A 158 -12.58 -6.06 4.46
C ARG A 158 -13.42 -5.02 3.72
N CYS A 159 -14.57 -4.62 4.26
CA CYS A 159 -15.39 -3.57 3.65
C CYS A 159 -14.64 -2.23 3.60
N ILE A 160 -14.00 -1.83 4.71
CA ILE A 160 -13.22 -0.59 4.77
C ILE A 160 -12.03 -0.67 3.79
N SER A 161 -11.31 -1.78 3.78
CA SER A 161 -10.22 -2.00 2.84
C SER A 161 -10.68 -1.97 1.39
N ALA A 162 -11.79 -2.63 1.06
CA ALA A 162 -12.35 -2.66 -0.29
C ALA A 162 -12.77 -1.25 -0.76
N ALA A 163 -13.35 -0.43 0.10
CA ALA A 163 -13.72 0.94 -0.23
C ALA A 163 -12.49 1.80 -0.59
N VAL A 164 -11.43 1.73 0.23
CA VAL A 164 -10.19 2.47 -0.01
C VAL A 164 -9.51 2.01 -1.30
N PHE A 165 -9.35 0.70 -1.47
CA PHE A 165 -8.65 0.15 -2.64
C PHE A 165 -9.45 0.26 -3.92
N GLY A 166 -10.79 0.20 -3.87
CA GLY A 166 -11.65 0.51 -5.02
C GLY A 166 -11.51 1.96 -5.48
N ALA A 167 -11.43 2.90 -4.53
CA ALA A 167 -11.16 4.30 -4.85
C ALA A 167 -9.75 4.50 -5.47
N MET A 168 -8.74 3.83 -4.92
CA MET A 168 -7.37 3.87 -5.45
C MET A 168 -7.26 3.26 -6.86
N GLU A 169 -7.96 2.16 -7.13
CA GLU A 169 -8.02 1.53 -8.45
C GLU A 169 -8.62 2.48 -9.49
N LEU A 170 -9.77 3.06 -9.19
CA LEU A 170 -10.42 4.04 -10.07
C LEU A 170 -9.54 5.26 -10.32
N TRP A 171 -8.85 5.76 -9.28
CA TRP A 171 -7.91 6.86 -9.40
C TRP A 171 -6.70 6.49 -10.29
N MET A 172 -6.10 5.30 -10.10
CA MET A 172 -4.97 4.86 -10.91
C MET A 172 -5.29 4.68 -12.38
N LEU A 173 -6.52 4.24 -12.68
CA LEU A 173 -7.00 3.99 -14.03
C LEU A 173 -7.64 5.24 -14.65
N GLY A 174 -7.93 6.27 -13.84
CA GLY A 174 -8.52 7.52 -14.28
C GLY A 174 -7.55 8.47 -14.98
N GLU A 175 -8.08 9.58 -15.48
CA GLU A 175 -7.29 10.63 -16.15
C GLU A 175 -6.64 11.57 -15.13
N ASP A 176 -7.40 12.01 -14.11
CA ASP A 176 -6.89 12.85 -13.03
C ASP A 176 -6.23 11.98 -11.94
N ARG A 177 -4.90 11.98 -11.94
CA ARG A 177 -4.06 11.26 -10.97
C ARG A 177 -3.46 12.17 -9.92
N SER A 178 -4.10 13.33 -9.65
CA SER A 178 -3.71 14.20 -8.54
C SER A 178 -4.03 13.57 -7.18
N LEU A 179 -3.24 13.91 -6.16
CA LEU A 179 -3.53 13.46 -4.77
C LEU A 179 -4.82 14.08 -4.23
N GLY A 180 -5.22 15.25 -4.73
CA GLY A 180 -6.50 15.87 -4.41
C GLY A 180 -7.67 14.99 -4.82
N GLU A 181 -7.63 14.43 -6.03
CA GLU A 181 -8.65 13.51 -6.53
C GLU A 181 -8.63 12.18 -5.78
N LEU A 182 -7.47 11.61 -5.51
CA LEU A 182 -7.35 10.42 -4.65
C LEU A 182 -8.00 10.63 -3.29
N ALA A 183 -7.68 11.75 -2.65
CA ALA A 183 -8.25 12.10 -1.34
C ALA A 183 -9.78 12.27 -1.39
N ARG A 184 -10.30 12.88 -2.46
CA ARG A 184 -11.74 13.03 -2.70
C ARG A 184 -12.41 11.66 -2.87
N MET A 185 -11.86 10.80 -3.70
CA MET A 185 -12.40 9.46 -3.98
C MET A 185 -12.38 8.57 -2.72
N CYS A 186 -11.28 8.58 -1.95
CA CYS A 186 -11.20 7.81 -0.70
C CYS A 186 -12.23 8.31 0.34
N ARG A 187 -12.42 9.62 0.47
CA ARG A 187 -13.45 10.17 1.36
C ARG A 187 -14.84 9.71 0.94
N LEU A 188 -15.18 9.85 -0.35
CA LEU A 188 -16.47 9.44 -0.89
C LEU A 188 -16.74 7.96 -0.63
N ALA A 189 -15.76 7.08 -0.87
CA ALA A 189 -15.89 5.64 -0.65
C ALA A 189 -16.13 5.29 0.83
N LEU A 190 -15.42 5.96 1.75
CA LEU A 190 -15.58 5.75 3.19
C LEU A 190 -16.91 6.33 3.71
N GLU A 191 -17.37 7.45 3.17
CA GLU A 191 -18.67 8.05 3.48
C GLU A 191 -19.82 7.15 3.00
N SER A 192 -19.70 6.54 1.81
CA SER A 192 -20.68 5.57 1.31
C SER A 192 -20.83 4.37 2.25
N LEU A 193 -19.72 3.82 2.75
CA LEU A 193 -19.77 2.77 3.77
C LEU A 193 -20.48 3.21 5.06
N ARG A 194 -20.28 4.45 5.47
CA ARG A 194 -20.91 5.02 6.68
C ARG A 194 -22.41 5.20 6.51
N ALA A 195 -22.86 5.52 5.30
CA ALA A 195 -24.27 5.67 4.95
C ALA A 195 -25.01 4.32 4.84
N GLY A 196 -24.27 3.21 4.75
CA GLY A 196 -24.84 1.86 4.70
C GLY A 196 -25.13 1.35 3.29
N ILE A 197 -24.46 1.98 2.27
CA ILE A 197 -24.57 1.71 0.81
C ILE A 197 -25.94 1.21 0.38
#